data_e1bf0114d82e5b3ad4b1ace4b504f0d9
#
_entry.id   e1bf0114d82e5b3ad4b1ace4b504f0d9
#
_cell.length_a   1.000
_cell.length_b   1.000
_cell.length_c   1.000
_cell.angle_alpha   90.00
_cell.angle_beta   90.00
_cell.angle_gamma   90.00
#
_symmetry.space_group_name_H-M   'P 1'
#
loop_
_entity.id
_entity.type
_entity.pdbx_description
1 polymer ?
#
loop_
_entity_poly.entity_id
_entity_poly.type
_entity_poly.pdbx_seq_one_letter_code
_entity_poly.pdbx_strand_id
1 'polypeptide(L)'
;MPMNTETLQITPSGPERRSSGFKILLIVVAVAVVTSVITVWLTITYLFPKEFEPVKLNDREERVLNAKLALLDPTTGRVKKASGKQGDNSPMVSGKGSAPLTPERYNEAGASREIRFSERELNALLARNTNLAHKLAIDLSEDLASGKLLIPLDPDFPFLGGKTLRVTAGLQLRYDDRNPVVMLKGVSLWGVPIPNAWLGGLKNVDLVKEFGAQKGFWQAFAAGVENIRVEEGNLSIKLKE
;
A
#
# COMPACT_ATOMS: atom_id res chain seq x y z
N MET A 1 108.00 8.79 -9.57
CA MET A 1 106.79 8.07 -9.30
C MET A 1 105.73 9.12 -8.94
N PRO A 2 104.77 9.38 -9.82
CA PRO A 2 103.69 10.30 -9.49
C PRO A 2 102.49 9.55 -8.88
N MET A 3 102.01 10.04 -7.77
CA MET A 3 100.79 9.58 -7.09
C MET A 3 99.54 9.98 -7.90
N ASN A 4 98.69 8.99 -8.17
CA ASN A 4 97.44 9.15 -8.86
C ASN A 4 96.37 9.56 -7.81
N THR A 5 95.86 10.78 -7.89
CA THR A 5 94.80 11.27 -7.06
C THR A 5 93.46 10.96 -7.78
N GLU A 6 92.77 9.93 -7.35
CA GLU A 6 91.46 9.54 -7.85
C GLU A 6 90.39 10.45 -7.21
N THR A 7 89.83 11.32 -7.99
CA THR A 7 88.77 12.24 -7.59
C THR A 7 87.42 11.49 -7.60
N LEU A 8 86.90 11.17 -6.43
CA LEU A 8 85.55 10.64 -6.26
C LEU A 8 84.56 11.70 -6.69
N GLN A 9 83.95 11.48 -7.84
CA GLN A 9 82.75 12.26 -8.26
C GLN A 9 81.48 11.79 -7.49
N ILE A 10 80.99 12.61 -6.57
CA ILE A 10 79.71 12.45 -5.93
C ILE A 10 78.68 12.96 -6.91
N THR A 11 77.88 12.04 -7.53
CA THR A 11 76.69 12.36 -8.31
C THR A 11 75.59 12.77 -7.38
N PRO A 12 75.00 13.94 -7.53
CA PRO A 12 73.80 14.31 -6.72
C PRO A 12 72.60 13.45 -7.16
N SER A 13 72.06 12.72 -6.22
CA SER A 13 70.81 12.00 -6.39
C SER A 13 69.71 13.01 -6.74
N GLY A 14 69.04 12.84 -7.87
CA GLY A 14 67.96 13.69 -8.36
C GLY A 14 66.76 13.69 -7.44
N PRO A 15 65.91 14.68 -7.52
CA PRO A 15 64.76 14.83 -6.60
C PRO A 15 63.80 13.66 -6.78
N GLU A 16 63.58 12.91 -5.70
CA GLU A 16 62.55 11.89 -5.62
C GLU A 16 61.19 12.46 -5.98
N ARG A 17 60.50 11.83 -6.94
CA ARG A 17 59.17 12.14 -7.37
C ARG A 17 58.17 11.93 -6.23
N ARG A 18 57.99 12.92 -5.35
CA ARG A 18 56.96 12.98 -4.29
C ARG A 18 55.53 13.18 -4.83
N SER A 19 55.28 13.17 -6.14
CA SER A 19 54.01 13.48 -6.75
C SER A 19 53.00 12.31 -6.82
N SER A 20 53.47 11.07 -6.65
CA SER A 20 52.61 9.89 -6.78
C SER A 20 51.70 9.69 -5.57
N GLY A 21 52.18 9.86 -4.35
CA GLY A 21 51.39 9.66 -3.12
C GLY A 21 50.24 10.67 -2.99
N PHE A 22 50.48 11.94 -3.34
CA PHE A 22 49.44 12.97 -3.30
C PHE A 22 48.31 12.72 -4.31
N LYS A 23 48.64 12.24 -5.51
CA LYS A 23 47.63 11.85 -6.52
C LYS A 23 46.82 10.65 -6.07
N ILE A 24 47.47 9.66 -5.46
CA ILE A 24 46.77 8.48 -4.90
C ILE A 24 45.85 8.90 -3.76
N LEU A 25 46.29 9.76 -2.85
CA LEU A 25 45.46 10.30 -1.77
C LEU A 25 44.25 11.05 -2.32
N LEU A 26 44.43 11.91 -3.32
CA LEU A 26 43.33 12.64 -3.99
C LEU A 26 42.31 11.68 -4.62
N ILE A 27 42.78 10.62 -5.29
CA ILE A 27 41.87 9.62 -5.87
C ILE A 27 41.10 8.87 -4.80
N VAL A 28 41.75 8.47 -3.71
CA VAL A 28 41.06 7.79 -2.58
C VAL A 28 40.01 8.69 -1.94
N VAL A 29 40.33 9.95 -1.70
CA VAL A 29 39.33 10.92 -1.17
C VAL A 29 38.19 11.14 -2.15
N ALA A 30 38.47 11.30 -3.44
CA ALA A 30 37.44 11.46 -4.46
C ALA A 30 36.50 10.23 -4.52
N VAL A 31 37.06 9.02 -4.51
CA VAL A 31 36.27 7.78 -4.47
C VAL A 31 35.41 7.72 -3.19
N ALA A 32 35.99 8.03 -2.03
CA ALA A 32 35.23 8.04 -0.76
C ALA A 32 34.07 9.03 -0.79
N VAL A 33 34.26 10.24 -1.32
CA VAL A 33 33.22 11.26 -1.46
C VAL A 33 32.13 10.77 -2.43
N VAL A 34 32.50 10.26 -3.60
CA VAL A 34 31.54 9.76 -4.59
C VAL A 34 30.73 8.60 -4.01
N THR A 35 31.37 7.64 -3.33
CA THR A 35 30.69 6.52 -2.69
C THR A 35 29.73 7.01 -1.60
N SER A 36 30.15 7.97 -0.78
CA SER A 36 29.28 8.56 0.25
C SER A 36 28.07 9.26 -0.35
N VAL A 37 28.25 10.05 -1.42
CA VAL A 37 27.16 10.75 -2.11
C VAL A 37 26.17 9.73 -2.72
N ILE A 38 26.68 8.69 -3.39
CA ILE A 38 25.84 7.64 -3.98
C ILE A 38 25.08 6.90 -2.87
N THR A 39 25.73 6.55 -1.76
CA THR A 39 25.09 5.87 -0.63
C THR A 39 23.99 6.73 -0.03
N VAL A 40 24.26 8.01 0.23
CA VAL A 40 23.26 8.94 0.75
C VAL A 40 22.09 9.11 -0.23
N TRP A 41 22.38 9.27 -1.52
CA TRP A 41 21.36 9.41 -2.55
C TRP A 41 20.47 8.15 -2.66
N LEU A 42 21.05 6.95 -2.69
CA LEU A 42 20.32 5.68 -2.67
C LEU A 42 19.49 5.53 -1.40
N THR A 43 20.07 5.86 -0.24
CA THR A 43 19.39 5.79 1.04
C THR A 43 18.15 6.70 1.06
N ILE A 44 18.30 7.96 0.63
CA ILE A 44 17.18 8.92 0.57
C ILE A 44 16.11 8.43 -0.41
N THR A 45 16.50 7.97 -1.60
CA THR A 45 15.54 7.55 -2.63
C THR A 45 14.79 6.28 -2.22
N TYR A 46 15.44 5.35 -1.51
CA TYR A 46 14.86 4.08 -1.13
C TYR A 46 14.07 4.14 0.20
N LEU A 47 14.57 4.91 1.18
CA LEU A 47 13.90 5.02 2.50
C LEU A 47 12.70 5.96 2.50
N PHE A 48 12.70 7.00 1.67
CA PHE A 48 11.62 8.00 1.68
C PHE A 48 10.75 7.88 0.42
N PRO A 49 9.73 7.00 0.44
CA PRO A 49 8.85 6.80 -0.68
C PRO A 49 8.00 8.05 -0.92
N LYS A 50 7.71 8.30 -2.19
CA LYS A 50 6.70 9.29 -2.59
C LYS A 50 5.31 8.80 -2.24
N GLU A 51 4.36 9.73 -2.14
CA GLU A 51 2.95 9.42 -1.98
C GLU A 51 2.43 8.53 -3.12
N PHE A 52 1.40 7.73 -2.84
CA PHE A 52 0.78 6.90 -3.86
C PHE A 52 -0.07 7.76 -4.80
N GLU A 53 -0.10 7.39 -6.07
CA GLU A 53 -1.05 7.97 -7.01
C GLU A 53 -2.42 7.29 -6.83
N PRO A 54 -3.49 8.06 -6.52
CA PRO A 54 -4.82 7.48 -6.35
C PRO A 54 -5.31 6.80 -7.62
N VAL A 55 -5.83 5.61 -7.49
CA VAL A 55 -6.43 4.88 -8.60
C VAL A 55 -7.69 5.59 -9.10
N LYS A 56 -7.70 5.94 -10.38
CA LYS A 56 -8.88 6.47 -11.08
C LYS A 56 -9.51 5.34 -11.90
N LEU A 57 -10.78 5.09 -11.65
CA LEU A 57 -11.58 4.17 -12.46
C LEU A 57 -12.15 4.90 -13.67
N ASN A 58 -12.35 4.19 -14.77
CA ASN A 58 -13.13 4.69 -15.87
C ASN A 58 -14.65 4.58 -15.56
N ASP A 59 -15.51 5.25 -16.34
CA ASP A 59 -16.97 5.27 -16.11
C ASP A 59 -17.61 3.89 -16.06
N ARG A 60 -17.08 2.91 -16.79
CA ARG A 60 -17.57 1.54 -16.79
C ARG A 60 -17.19 0.81 -15.50
N GLU A 61 -15.93 0.91 -15.09
CA GLU A 61 -15.42 0.33 -13.84
C GLU A 61 -16.16 0.93 -12.64
N GLU A 62 -16.42 2.24 -12.68
CA GLU A 62 -17.13 2.94 -11.60
C GLU A 62 -18.58 2.47 -11.46
N ARG A 63 -19.28 2.23 -12.57
CA ARG A 63 -20.62 1.65 -12.54
C ARG A 63 -20.62 0.24 -11.96
N VAL A 64 -19.64 -0.60 -12.36
CA VAL A 64 -19.50 -1.97 -11.83
C VAL A 64 -19.25 -1.93 -10.32
N LEU A 65 -18.32 -1.10 -9.87
CA LEU A 65 -18.02 -0.95 -8.45
C LEU A 65 -19.24 -0.47 -7.65
N ASN A 66 -19.96 0.53 -8.16
CA ASN A 66 -21.17 1.03 -7.50
C ASN A 66 -22.30 -0.03 -7.45
N ALA A 67 -22.42 -0.89 -8.47
CA ALA A 67 -23.34 -2.01 -8.44
C ALA A 67 -22.96 -3.03 -7.36
N LYS A 68 -21.68 -3.37 -7.21
CA LYS A 68 -21.17 -4.27 -6.16
C LYS A 68 -21.42 -3.69 -4.77
N LEU A 69 -21.18 -2.40 -4.58
CA LEU A 69 -21.42 -1.72 -3.29
C LEU A 69 -22.91 -1.67 -2.94
N ALA A 70 -23.79 -1.54 -3.93
CA ALA A 70 -25.25 -1.58 -3.72
C ALA A 70 -25.75 -2.95 -3.23
N LEU A 71 -25.02 -4.03 -3.53
CA LEU A 71 -25.32 -5.36 -2.99
C LEU A 71 -24.96 -5.46 -1.50
N LEU A 72 -23.93 -4.69 -1.04
CA LEU A 72 -23.51 -4.67 0.37
C LEU A 72 -24.37 -3.72 1.22
N ASP A 73 -24.84 -2.63 0.66
CA ASP A 73 -25.65 -1.63 1.34
C ASP A 73 -26.77 -1.11 0.41
N PRO A 74 -27.96 -1.68 0.49
CA PRO A 74 -29.09 -1.27 -0.32
C PRO A 74 -29.53 0.18 -0.05
N THR A 75 -29.14 0.79 1.08
CA THR A 75 -29.48 2.18 1.40
C THR A 75 -28.61 3.17 0.61
N THR A 76 -27.36 2.84 0.32
CA THR A 76 -26.45 3.70 -0.45
C THR A 76 -26.84 3.78 -1.93
N GLY A 77 -27.48 2.75 -2.48
CA GLY A 77 -27.98 2.73 -3.87
C GLY A 77 -29.15 3.70 -4.14
N ARG A 78 -29.89 4.08 -3.12
CA ARG A 78 -31.05 4.99 -3.27
C ARG A 78 -30.67 6.47 -3.42
N VAL A 79 -29.56 6.90 -2.83
CA VAL A 79 -29.19 8.34 -2.79
C VAL A 79 -28.63 8.84 -4.12
N LYS A 80 -28.03 8.00 -4.96
CA LYS A 80 -27.41 8.43 -6.24
C LYS A 80 -28.34 8.51 -7.44
N LYS A 81 -29.59 8.01 -7.36
CA LYS A 81 -30.55 8.13 -8.46
C LYS A 81 -31.30 9.47 -8.49
N ALA A 82 -31.16 10.28 -7.45
CA ALA A 82 -31.84 11.58 -7.32
C ALA A 82 -30.96 12.80 -7.69
N SER A 83 -29.67 12.63 -8.00
CA SER A 83 -28.77 13.76 -8.32
C SER A 83 -28.10 13.60 -9.69
N GLY A 84 -28.90 13.45 -10.71
CA GLY A 84 -28.44 13.33 -12.09
C GLY A 84 -29.27 14.14 -13.07
N LYS A 85 -28.85 15.41 -13.31
CA LYS A 85 -29.23 16.30 -14.40
C LYS A 85 -30.45 17.22 -14.22
N GLN A 86 -30.11 18.39 -13.84
CA GLN A 86 -30.76 19.62 -14.32
C GLN A 86 -29.93 20.19 -15.47
N GLY A 87 -30.47 20.20 -16.66
CA GLY A 87 -29.90 20.71 -17.90
C GLY A 87 -30.95 20.69 -18.99
N ASP A 88 -31.79 21.63 -18.96
CA ASP A 88 -32.50 22.49 -19.93
C ASP A 88 -32.84 21.99 -21.36
N ASN A 89 -34.08 22.43 -21.76
CA ASN A 89 -34.70 22.53 -23.08
C ASN A 89 -35.51 21.35 -23.62
N SER A 90 -36.80 21.43 -23.28
CA SER A 90 -38.03 21.31 -24.09
C SER A 90 -38.05 20.59 -25.45
N PRO A 91 -39.17 19.97 -25.89
CA PRO A 91 -40.54 20.37 -25.69
C PRO A 91 -41.51 19.25 -25.24
N MET A 92 -42.66 19.71 -24.78
CA MET A 92 -43.87 18.92 -24.49
C MET A 92 -44.15 17.81 -25.49
N VAL A 93 -44.19 16.56 -25.01
CA VAL A 93 -45.11 15.54 -25.56
C VAL A 93 -45.91 14.97 -24.42
N SER A 94 -47.17 15.26 -24.53
CA SER A 94 -48.27 14.81 -23.71
C SER A 94 -48.36 13.28 -23.63
N GLY A 95 -48.53 12.74 -22.45
CA GLY A 95 -49.34 11.56 -22.24
C GLY A 95 -48.62 10.21 -22.29
N LYS A 96 -48.31 9.69 -21.10
CA LYS A 96 -48.85 8.40 -20.67
C LYS A 96 -48.51 8.25 -19.18
N GLY A 97 -49.57 8.05 -18.41
CA GLY A 97 -49.52 8.02 -16.95
C GLY A 97 -48.39 7.15 -16.43
N SER A 98 -47.62 7.73 -15.53
CA SER A 98 -46.71 6.96 -14.67
C SER A 98 -47.57 5.94 -13.96
N ALA A 99 -47.43 4.67 -14.33
CA ALA A 99 -48.03 3.61 -13.53
C ALA A 99 -47.58 3.79 -12.08
N PRO A 100 -48.45 3.72 -11.10
CA PRO A 100 -48.08 3.84 -9.70
C PRO A 100 -47.03 2.78 -9.42
N LEU A 101 -45.92 3.17 -8.77
CA LEU A 101 -44.88 2.26 -8.33
C LEU A 101 -45.53 1.25 -7.37
N THR A 102 -45.79 0.06 -7.86
CA THR A 102 -46.26 -1.05 -7.02
C THR A 102 -45.05 -1.56 -6.25
N PRO A 103 -45.06 -1.55 -4.92
CA PRO A 103 -43.99 -2.13 -4.14
C PRO A 103 -43.86 -3.60 -4.50
N GLU A 104 -42.69 -3.98 -5.03
CA GLU A 104 -42.37 -5.38 -5.26
C GLU A 104 -42.16 -6.09 -3.91
N ARG A 105 -42.62 -7.34 -3.83
CA ARG A 105 -42.40 -8.16 -2.65
C ARG A 105 -40.92 -8.45 -2.54
N TYR A 106 -40.30 -8.15 -1.40
CA TYR A 106 -38.91 -8.48 -1.12
C TYR A 106 -38.67 -9.97 -1.27
N ASN A 107 -37.69 -10.37 -2.06
CA ASN A 107 -37.33 -11.76 -2.29
C ASN A 107 -35.80 -11.88 -2.47
N GLU A 108 -35.16 -12.72 -1.66
CA GLU A 108 -33.72 -13.03 -1.75
C GLU A 108 -33.44 -14.33 -2.51
N ALA A 109 -34.46 -15.08 -2.92
CA ALA A 109 -34.28 -16.35 -3.60
C ALA A 109 -33.52 -16.17 -4.91
N GLY A 110 -32.36 -16.81 -5.02
CA GLY A 110 -31.48 -16.73 -6.19
C GLY A 110 -30.56 -15.49 -6.23
N ALA A 111 -30.55 -14.64 -5.22
CA ALA A 111 -29.60 -13.56 -5.14
C ALA A 111 -28.17 -14.09 -4.96
N SER A 112 -27.24 -13.63 -5.81
CA SER A 112 -25.83 -13.94 -5.61
C SER A 112 -25.33 -13.18 -4.39
N ARG A 113 -24.87 -13.92 -3.38
CA ARG A 113 -24.24 -13.37 -2.17
C ARG A 113 -22.73 -13.33 -2.27
N GLU A 114 -22.17 -13.69 -3.41
CA GLU A 114 -20.74 -13.62 -3.69
C GLU A 114 -20.40 -12.29 -4.37
N ILE A 115 -19.48 -11.57 -3.77
CA ILE A 115 -18.97 -10.28 -4.27
C ILE A 115 -17.48 -10.42 -4.50
N ARG A 116 -17.03 -10.06 -5.70
CA ARG A 116 -15.63 -10.07 -6.08
C ARG A 116 -15.16 -8.65 -6.31
N PHE A 117 -14.09 -8.28 -5.62
CA PHE A 117 -13.39 -7.02 -5.82
C PHE A 117 -12.04 -7.29 -6.45
N SER A 118 -11.70 -6.56 -7.49
CA SER A 118 -10.32 -6.49 -7.95
C SER A 118 -9.50 -5.58 -7.02
N GLU A 119 -8.19 -5.81 -6.96
CA GLU A 119 -7.24 -4.93 -6.28
C GLU A 119 -7.42 -3.47 -6.69
N ARG A 120 -7.61 -3.23 -8.00
CA ARG A 120 -7.86 -1.90 -8.55
C ARG A 120 -9.14 -1.27 -8.01
N GLU A 121 -10.22 -2.03 -7.87
CA GLU A 121 -11.48 -1.56 -7.26
C GLU A 121 -11.31 -1.24 -5.77
N LEU A 122 -10.56 -2.06 -5.02
CA LEU A 122 -10.28 -1.79 -3.61
C LEU A 122 -9.45 -0.50 -3.45
N ASN A 123 -8.41 -0.34 -4.24
CA ASN A 123 -7.59 0.88 -4.24
C ASN A 123 -8.40 2.11 -4.69
N ALA A 124 -9.36 1.95 -5.60
CA ALA A 124 -10.27 3.02 -5.99
C ALA A 124 -11.28 3.38 -4.88
N LEU A 125 -11.72 2.41 -4.07
CA LEU A 125 -12.52 2.69 -2.86
C LEU A 125 -11.73 3.52 -1.86
N LEU A 126 -10.46 3.21 -1.66
CA LEU A 126 -9.56 4.03 -0.84
C LEU A 126 -9.39 5.44 -1.41
N ALA A 127 -9.30 5.55 -2.74
CA ALA A 127 -9.17 6.83 -3.42
C ALA A 127 -10.40 7.76 -3.26
N ARG A 128 -11.57 7.22 -2.93
CA ARG A 128 -12.77 8.00 -2.58
C ARG A 128 -12.64 8.68 -1.21
N ASN A 129 -11.80 8.15 -0.33
CA ASN A 129 -11.46 8.77 0.95
C ASN A 129 -10.18 9.59 0.78
N THR A 130 -10.33 10.92 0.69
CA THR A 130 -9.23 11.85 0.42
C THR A 130 -8.06 11.74 1.39
N ASN A 131 -8.33 11.37 2.65
CA ASN A 131 -7.28 11.24 3.67
C ASN A 131 -6.41 9.98 3.48
N LEU A 132 -6.95 8.94 2.83
CA LEU A 132 -6.26 7.66 2.61
C LEU A 132 -5.74 7.51 1.18
N ALA A 133 -6.29 8.25 0.22
CA ALA A 133 -6.03 8.11 -1.22
C ALA A 133 -4.54 8.09 -1.59
N HIS A 134 -3.74 8.94 -0.93
CA HIS A 134 -2.30 9.06 -1.18
C HIS A 134 -1.42 8.29 -0.19
N LYS A 135 -2.03 7.74 0.85
CA LYS A 135 -1.30 7.16 2.00
C LYS A 135 -1.41 5.66 2.11
N LEU A 136 -2.46 5.05 1.55
CA LEU A 136 -2.72 3.62 1.68
C LEU A 136 -2.90 3.00 0.29
N ALA A 137 -2.21 1.88 0.07
CA ALA A 137 -2.38 1.03 -1.09
C ALA A 137 -2.53 -0.42 -0.64
N ILE A 138 -3.43 -1.16 -1.30
CA ILE A 138 -3.67 -2.58 -1.09
C ILE A 138 -3.12 -3.35 -2.28
N ASP A 139 -2.47 -4.47 -2.00
CA ASP A 139 -1.96 -5.44 -2.95
C ASP A 139 -2.51 -6.82 -2.57
N LEU A 140 -3.01 -7.56 -3.54
CA LEU A 140 -3.64 -8.86 -3.33
C LEU A 140 -2.82 -9.94 -4.04
N SER A 141 -2.34 -10.90 -3.27
CA SER A 141 -1.70 -12.11 -3.78
C SER A 141 -2.34 -13.35 -3.13
N GLU A 142 -1.94 -14.54 -3.52
CA GLU A 142 -2.63 -15.77 -3.09
C GLU A 142 -2.68 -15.88 -1.56
N ASP A 143 -3.88 -15.99 -1.01
CA ASP A 143 -4.22 -16.01 0.42
C ASP A 143 -3.69 -14.80 1.23
N LEU A 144 -3.16 -13.75 0.59
CA LEU A 144 -2.49 -12.65 1.26
C LEU A 144 -2.97 -11.28 0.74
N ALA A 145 -3.48 -10.45 1.64
CA ALA A 145 -3.70 -9.04 1.40
C ALA A 145 -2.60 -8.22 2.07
N SER A 146 -1.86 -7.46 1.29
CA SER A 146 -0.79 -6.59 1.78
C SER A 146 -1.24 -5.13 1.75
N GLY A 147 -1.15 -4.45 2.89
CA GLY A 147 -1.39 -3.01 3.00
C GLY A 147 -0.07 -2.25 3.12
N LYS A 148 0.14 -1.24 2.28
CA LYS A 148 1.25 -0.28 2.37
C LYS A 148 0.70 1.05 2.83
N LEU A 149 1.13 1.51 4.02
CA LEU A 149 0.68 2.76 4.63
C LEU A 149 1.84 3.74 4.75
N LEU A 150 1.62 4.96 4.30
CA LEU A 150 2.53 6.09 4.43
C LEU A 150 2.05 7.01 5.54
N ILE A 151 2.83 7.15 6.60
CA ILE A 151 2.52 7.99 7.76
C ILE A 151 3.48 9.16 7.76
N PRO A 152 3.05 10.40 7.41
CA PRO A 152 3.88 11.57 7.59
C PRO A 152 4.06 11.81 9.09
N LEU A 153 5.32 11.93 9.53
CA LEU A 153 5.65 12.23 10.90
C LEU A 153 5.67 13.74 11.12
N ASP A 154 5.22 14.16 12.31
CA ASP A 154 5.25 15.54 12.70
C ASP A 154 6.69 16.10 12.61
N PRO A 155 6.89 17.35 12.15
CA PRO A 155 8.21 17.98 12.12
C PRO A 155 8.94 17.95 13.47
N ASP A 156 8.22 18.00 14.58
CA ASP A 156 8.76 17.98 15.93
C ASP A 156 9.07 16.56 16.45
N PHE A 157 8.81 15.52 15.64
CA PHE A 157 9.11 14.13 16.04
C PHE A 157 10.62 13.92 16.15
N PRO A 158 11.12 13.35 17.28
CA PRO A 158 12.55 13.14 17.50
C PRO A 158 13.20 12.32 16.39
N PHE A 159 14.32 12.79 15.84
CA PHE A 159 15.18 12.17 14.82
C PHE A 159 14.55 11.97 13.42
N LEU A 160 13.21 11.84 13.30
CA LEU A 160 12.50 11.52 12.05
C LEU A 160 11.46 12.58 11.69
N GLY A 161 11.49 13.74 12.33
CA GLY A 161 10.55 14.84 12.07
C GLY A 161 10.47 15.23 10.61
N GLY A 162 9.27 15.43 10.10
CA GLY A 162 9.01 15.77 8.71
C GLY A 162 9.27 14.65 7.69
N LYS A 163 9.62 13.43 8.13
CA LYS A 163 9.81 12.26 7.26
C LYS A 163 8.53 11.44 7.15
N THR A 164 8.42 10.67 6.09
CA THR A 164 7.30 9.74 5.90
C THR A 164 7.72 8.33 6.31
N LEU A 165 7.01 7.77 7.26
CA LEU A 165 7.16 6.38 7.70
C LEU A 165 6.42 5.46 6.73
N ARG A 166 7.11 4.50 6.14
CA ARG A 166 6.50 3.44 5.34
C ARG A 166 6.25 2.21 6.21
N VAL A 167 4.99 1.90 6.41
CA VAL A 167 4.53 0.69 7.09
C VAL A 167 3.98 -0.27 6.03
N THR A 168 4.36 -1.54 6.10
CA THR A 168 3.76 -2.59 5.30
C THR A 168 3.26 -3.67 6.23
N ALA A 169 1.98 -4.06 6.09
CA ALA A 169 1.37 -5.14 6.86
C ALA A 169 0.82 -6.19 5.90
N GLY A 170 1.03 -7.46 6.23
CA GLY A 170 0.45 -8.59 5.50
C GLY A 170 -0.62 -9.27 6.35
N LEU A 171 -1.81 -9.43 5.79
CA LEU A 171 -2.93 -10.16 6.37
C LEU A 171 -3.22 -11.38 5.52
N GLN A 172 -3.11 -12.56 6.09
CA GLN A 172 -3.59 -13.78 5.44
C GLN A 172 -5.09 -13.88 5.65
N LEU A 173 -5.82 -14.00 4.54
CA LEU A 173 -7.27 -14.12 4.51
C LEU A 173 -7.62 -15.46 3.86
N ARG A 174 -8.24 -16.34 4.62
CA ARG A 174 -8.68 -17.66 4.13
C ARG A 174 -9.94 -18.11 4.83
N TYR A 175 -10.55 -19.15 4.33
CA TYR A 175 -11.69 -19.79 4.94
C TYR A 175 -11.30 -21.22 5.33
N ASP A 176 -11.44 -21.57 6.61
CA ASP A 176 -11.03 -22.83 7.16
C ASP A 176 -12.05 -23.29 8.21
N ASP A 177 -12.30 -24.59 8.30
CA ASP A 177 -13.24 -25.17 9.27
C ASP A 177 -14.60 -24.45 9.39
N ARG A 178 -15.16 -23.98 8.27
CA ARG A 178 -16.41 -23.22 8.16
C ARG A 178 -16.38 -21.83 8.82
N ASN A 179 -15.20 -21.28 9.05
CA ASN A 179 -15.03 -19.96 9.60
C ASN A 179 -14.04 -19.12 8.77
N PRO A 180 -14.28 -17.82 8.64
CA PRO A 180 -13.26 -16.94 8.09
C PRO A 180 -12.08 -16.84 9.04
N VAL A 181 -10.88 -16.96 8.52
CA VAL A 181 -9.61 -16.86 9.24
C VAL A 181 -8.86 -15.63 8.75
N VAL A 182 -8.50 -14.76 9.67
CA VAL A 182 -7.70 -13.57 9.39
C VAL A 182 -6.47 -13.59 10.28
N MET A 183 -5.29 -13.72 9.68
CA MET A 183 -4.03 -13.78 10.45
C MET A 183 -3.10 -12.66 10.03
N LEU A 184 -2.55 -11.94 11.01
CA LEU A 184 -1.46 -10.99 10.78
C LEU A 184 -0.17 -11.75 10.50
N LYS A 185 0.32 -11.73 9.26
CA LYS A 185 1.59 -12.38 8.89
C LYS A 185 2.80 -11.59 9.36
N GLY A 186 2.66 -10.29 9.45
CA GLY A 186 3.69 -9.42 9.97
C GLY A 186 3.48 -7.97 9.60
N VAL A 187 4.28 -7.12 10.23
CA VAL A 187 4.38 -5.69 9.93
C VAL A 187 5.85 -5.36 9.73
N SER A 188 6.15 -4.52 8.78
CA SER A 188 7.50 -3.97 8.57
C SER A 188 7.47 -2.45 8.52
N LEU A 189 8.54 -1.83 9.05
CA LEU A 189 8.80 -0.40 8.95
C LEU A 189 9.98 -0.20 8.01
N TRP A 190 9.80 0.54 6.92
CA TRP A 190 10.81 0.71 5.84
C TRP A 190 11.40 -0.61 5.33
N GLY A 191 10.61 -1.69 5.33
CA GLY A 191 11.06 -3.02 4.93
C GLY A 191 11.75 -3.84 6.02
N VAL A 192 11.95 -3.27 7.21
CA VAL A 192 12.48 -4.01 8.38
C VAL A 192 11.33 -4.65 9.14
N PRO A 193 11.27 -5.97 9.27
CA PRO A 193 10.21 -6.66 10.01
C PRO A 193 10.23 -6.29 11.50
N ILE A 194 9.05 -5.99 12.04
CA ILE A 194 8.87 -5.73 13.47
C ILE A 194 8.84 -7.07 14.24
N PRO A 195 9.57 -7.17 15.36
CA PRO A 195 9.51 -8.36 16.22
C PRO A 195 8.09 -8.62 16.75
N ASN A 196 7.72 -9.89 16.88
CA ASN A 196 6.38 -10.29 17.36
C ASN A 196 6.04 -9.72 18.75
N ALA A 197 7.04 -9.60 19.63
CA ALA A 197 6.86 -9.00 20.95
C ALA A 197 6.34 -7.55 20.88
N TRP A 198 6.77 -6.77 19.87
CA TRP A 198 6.30 -5.39 19.67
C TRP A 198 4.90 -5.33 19.04
N LEU A 199 4.48 -6.41 18.37
CA LEU A 199 3.14 -6.59 17.85
C LEU A 199 2.17 -7.17 18.88
N GLY A 200 2.53 -7.21 20.16
CA GLY A 200 1.70 -7.79 21.21
C GLY A 200 1.47 -9.30 21.06
N GLY A 201 2.36 -10.01 20.36
CA GLY A 201 2.22 -11.44 20.10
C GLY A 201 1.22 -11.79 18.99
N LEU A 202 0.67 -10.82 18.26
CA LEU A 202 -0.41 -11.03 17.29
C LEU A 202 0.03 -11.66 15.95
N LYS A 203 1.34 -11.82 15.74
CA LYS A 203 1.83 -12.44 14.50
C LYS A 203 1.43 -13.91 14.43
N ASN A 204 0.80 -14.29 13.31
CA ASN A 204 0.24 -15.62 13.04
C ASN A 204 -0.89 -16.06 14.00
N VAL A 205 -1.51 -15.11 14.71
CA VAL A 205 -2.71 -15.37 15.50
C VAL A 205 -3.93 -15.14 14.63
N ASP A 206 -4.92 -16.02 14.72
CA ASP A 206 -6.22 -15.82 14.08
C ASP A 206 -7.02 -14.76 14.83
N LEU A 207 -7.11 -13.57 14.22
CA LEU A 207 -7.77 -12.41 14.81
C LEU A 207 -9.28 -12.62 14.97
N VAL A 208 -9.90 -13.42 14.09
CA VAL A 208 -11.33 -13.73 14.20
C VAL A 208 -11.58 -14.60 15.40
N LYS A 209 -10.75 -15.61 15.64
CA LYS A 209 -10.85 -16.50 16.80
C LYS A 209 -10.52 -15.76 18.10
N GLU A 210 -9.49 -14.90 18.09
CA GLU A 210 -9.03 -14.16 19.28
C GLU A 210 -10.05 -13.09 19.73
N PHE A 211 -10.58 -12.33 18.76
CA PHE A 211 -11.43 -11.16 19.04
C PHE A 211 -12.91 -11.35 18.69
N GLY A 212 -13.28 -12.45 18.04
CA GLY A 212 -14.65 -12.68 17.55
C GLY A 212 -15.69 -12.89 18.65
N ALA A 213 -15.27 -13.24 19.87
CA ALA A 213 -16.16 -13.33 21.03
C ALA A 213 -16.57 -11.95 21.58
N GLN A 214 -15.83 -10.91 21.28
CA GLN A 214 -16.10 -9.54 21.73
C GLN A 214 -17.07 -8.85 20.78
N LYS A 215 -18.03 -8.07 21.31
CA LYS A 215 -18.93 -7.27 20.46
C LYS A 215 -18.10 -6.27 19.63
N GLY A 216 -18.30 -6.30 18.32
CA GLY A 216 -17.62 -5.40 17.40
C GLY A 216 -17.41 -5.99 16.01
N PHE A 217 -16.45 -5.42 15.30
CA PHE A 217 -16.16 -5.78 13.91
C PHE A 217 -15.90 -7.27 13.70
N TRP A 218 -15.07 -7.91 14.51
CA TRP A 218 -14.68 -9.31 14.32
C TRP A 218 -15.87 -10.27 14.52
N GLN A 219 -16.74 -9.98 15.48
CA GLN A 219 -17.96 -10.77 15.67
C GLN A 219 -18.91 -10.63 14.47
N ALA A 220 -19.16 -9.40 14.02
CA ALA A 220 -20.00 -9.15 12.85
C ALA A 220 -19.43 -9.78 11.58
N PHE A 221 -18.11 -9.69 11.39
CA PHE A 221 -17.39 -10.30 10.28
C PHE A 221 -17.55 -11.83 10.29
N ALA A 222 -17.30 -12.48 11.42
CA ALA A 222 -17.46 -13.93 11.57
C ALA A 222 -18.91 -14.38 11.36
N ALA A 223 -19.89 -13.59 11.82
CA ALA A 223 -21.30 -13.89 11.66
C ALA A 223 -21.79 -13.69 10.22
N GLY A 224 -21.27 -12.70 9.51
CA GLY A 224 -21.76 -12.30 8.19
C GLY A 224 -21.04 -12.97 7.00
N VAL A 225 -19.81 -13.45 7.18
CA VAL A 225 -19.01 -14.04 6.09
C VAL A 225 -19.15 -15.55 6.06
N GLU A 226 -19.64 -16.08 4.94
CA GLU A 226 -19.72 -17.53 4.67
C GLU A 226 -18.41 -18.05 4.07
N ASN A 227 -17.78 -17.28 3.18
CA ASN A 227 -16.48 -17.62 2.59
C ASN A 227 -15.71 -16.35 2.25
N ILE A 228 -14.39 -16.41 2.40
CA ILE A 228 -13.46 -15.38 1.95
C ILE A 228 -12.25 -16.03 1.29
N ARG A 229 -11.86 -15.50 0.13
CA ARG A 229 -10.70 -15.98 -0.62
C ARG A 229 -9.99 -14.80 -1.25
N VAL A 230 -8.68 -14.80 -1.13
CA VAL A 230 -7.79 -13.87 -1.85
C VAL A 230 -7.03 -14.66 -2.88
N GLU A 231 -7.07 -14.16 -4.11
CA GLU A 231 -6.31 -14.67 -5.25
C GLU A 231 -5.48 -13.51 -5.80
N GLU A 232 -4.56 -13.80 -6.72
CA GLU A 232 -3.76 -12.74 -7.35
C GLU A 232 -4.65 -11.65 -7.94
N GLY A 233 -4.56 -10.44 -7.38
CA GLY A 233 -5.31 -9.26 -7.80
C GLY A 233 -6.82 -9.28 -7.50
N ASN A 234 -7.36 -10.28 -6.79
CA ASN A 234 -8.80 -10.42 -6.54
C ASN A 234 -9.12 -10.85 -5.10
N LEU A 235 -10.20 -10.27 -4.56
CA LEU A 235 -10.80 -10.66 -3.29
C LEU A 235 -12.24 -11.11 -3.54
N SER A 236 -12.57 -12.34 -3.16
CA SER A 236 -13.93 -12.88 -3.18
C SER A 236 -14.46 -13.01 -1.76
N ILE A 237 -15.67 -12.50 -1.54
CA ILE A 237 -16.38 -12.61 -0.26
C ILE A 237 -17.76 -13.16 -0.54
N LYS A 238 -18.14 -14.24 0.15
CA LYS A 238 -19.50 -14.78 0.16
C LYS A 238 -20.15 -14.52 1.51
N LEU A 239 -21.31 -13.90 1.49
CA LEU A 239 -22.07 -13.57 2.69
C LEU A 239 -23.01 -14.71 3.08
N LYS A 240 -23.19 -14.90 4.39
CA LYS A 240 -24.16 -15.83 4.96
C LYS A 240 -25.62 -15.38 4.70
N GLU A 241 -26.52 -16.33 4.81
CA GLU A 241 -27.97 -16.06 4.86
C GLU A 241 -28.37 -15.41 6.15
#